data_f9bce4bcf9c53af7d12cce6ba65b96ab
#
_entry.id   f9bce4bcf9c53af7d12cce6ba65b96ab
#
_cell.length_a   1.000
_cell.length_b   1.000
_cell.length_c   1.000
_cell.angle_alpha   90.00
_cell.angle_beta   90.00
_cell.angle_gamma   90.00
#
_symmetry.space_group_name_H-M   'P 1'
#
loop_
_entity.id
_entity.type
_entity.pdbx_description
1 polymer ?
#
loop_
_entity_poly.entity_id
_entity_poly.type
_entity_poly.pdbx_seq_one_letter_code
_entity_poly.pdbx_strand_id
1 'polypeptide(L)'
;MAASTLSEVARLAGVSLATASRVLNGSSRKPAEDIAERVREAADKLGYVPNAQAQALAKSSSGLIGLIVHDIADPYFSAIARGVQEAARQQNRMVLLASTSGAAQDEKEAVAAFAARRADSIVIAGSRSVRAEDKQGNIELAAELDRYCRNGGHVGVVGHPVVGASTTEGYHVVEVPNEELAADLAAELAATHEGEFLIVAGPEGLYTSDDRVRGFQRGLADAGRPAAGIIRTGFNRAGGYDAGPALAERIKGSKERLCIFAVNDVMAIGVTAALRPEGVWIPRDATIAGFDDIETLRDFRPALSTVHLPLEDIGRLAAGDPDTAPVSGAVKLRRSTETPVEAQA
;
A
#
# COMPACT_ATOMS: atom_id res chain seq x y z
N MET A 1 -24.59 14.96 -30.67
CA MET A 1 -25.72 15.60 -29.93
C MET A 1 -25.06 16.39 -28.79
N ALA A 2 -25.53 17.63 -28.54
CA ALA A 2 -25.07 18.41 -27.38
C ALA A 2 -25.56 17.73 -26.08
N ALA A 3 -24.71 17.72 -25.04
CA ALA A 3 -25.09 17.17 -23.75
C ALA A 3 -26.24 18.01 -23.14
N SER A 4 -27.24 17.32 -22.58
CA SER A 4 -28.38 17.97 -21.92
C SER A 4 -27.90 18.80 -20.72
N THR A 5 -28.52 19.94 -20.50
CA THR A 5 -28.12 20.90 -19.45
C THR A 5 -29.12 20.91 -18.28
N LEU A 6 -28.66 21.31 -17.09
CA LEU A 6 -29.53 21.50 -15.92
C LEU A 6 -30.65 22.52 -16.20
N SER A 7 -30.39 23.52 -17.04
CA SER A 7 -31.37 24.51 -17.45
C SER A 7 -32.52 23.89 -18.27
N GLU A 8 -32.24 22.92 -19.12
CA GLU A 8 -33.25 22.19 -19.89
C GLU A 8 -34.07 21.28 -18.98
N VAL A 9 -33.46 20.62 -18.00
CA VAL A 9 -34.18 19.84 -16.97
C VAL A 9 -35.13 20.75 -16.19
N ALA A 10 -34.64 21.89 -15.69
CA ALA A 10 -35.45 22.83 -14.94
C ALA A 10 -36.68 23.36 -15.77
N ARG A 11 -36.43 23.65 -17.04
CA ARG A 11 -37.50 24.09 -17.98
C ARG A 11 -38.52 22.97 -18.20
N LEU A 12 -38.10 21.74 -18.45
CA LEU A 12 -38.98 20.61 -18.70
C LEU A 12 -39.80 20.24 -17.44
N ALA A 13 -39.18 20.32 -16.25
CA ALA A 13 -39.88 20.07 -14.98
C ALA A 13 -40.74 21.23 -14.49
N GLY A 14 -40.71 22.41 -15.14
CA GLY A 14 -41.45 23.60 -14.72
C GLY A 14 -41.02 24.17 -13.37
N VAL A 15 -39.72 24.16 -13.09
CA VAL A 15 -39.13 24.63 -11.83
C VAL A 15 -37.98 25.61 -12.07
N SER A 16 -37.55 26.31 -11.01
CA SER A 16 -36.33 27.13 -11.08
C SER A 16 -35.08 26.28 -11.21
N LEU A 17 -34.03 26.83 -11.82
CA LEU A 17 -32.71 26.18 -11.90
C LEU A 17 -32.20 25.79 -10.52
N ALA A 18 -32.39 26.65 -9.50
CA ALA A 18 -32.04 26.39 -8.12
C ALA A 18 -32.79 25.18 -7.52
N THR A 19 -34.07 25.01 -7.86
CA THR A 19 -34.90 23.89 -7.43
C THR A 19 -34.43 22.59 -8.09
N ALA A 20 -34.23 22.60 -9.40
CA ALA A 20 -33.68 21.43 -10.12
C ALA A 20 -32.31 21.03 -9.57
N SER A 21 -31.41 21.99 -9.33
CA SER A 21 -30.10 21.75 -8.72
C SER A 21 -30.20 21.10 -7.33
N ARG A 22 -31.10 21.59 -6.46
CA ARG A 22 -31.30 21.01 -5.12
C ARG A 22 -31.78 19.56 -5.16
N VAL A 23 -32.68 19.23 -6.09
CA VAL A 23 -33.18 17.86 -6.25
C VAL A 23 -32.08 16.92 -6.72
N LEU A 24 -31.36 17.32 -7.77
CA LEU A 24 -30.39 16.42 -8.44
C LEU A 24 -29.01 16.35 -7.73
N ASN A 25 -28.61 17.40 -7.00
CA ASN A 25 -27.32 17.50 -6.36
C ASN A 25 -27.36 17.25 -4.84
N GLY A 26 -28.57 17.02 -4.29
CA GLY A 26 -28.75 16.89 -2.84
C GLY A 26 -28.63 18.24 -2.13
N SER A 27 -29.55 18.51 -1.21
CA SER A 27 -29.53 19.72 -0.37
C SER A 27 -30.13 19.37 0.99
N SER A 28 -29.68 20.04 2.04
CA SER A 28 -30.32 19.96 3.37
C SER A 28 -31.79 20.42 3.33
N ARG A 29 -32.16 21.31 2.40
CA ARG A 29 -33.55 21.78 2.18
C ARG A 29 -34.14 20.96 1.04
N LYS A 30 -34.89 19.90 1.38
CA LYS A 30 -35.56 19.04 0.39
C LYS A 30 -36.79 19.76 -0.18
N PRO A 31 -36.94 19.89 -1.52
CA PRO A 31 -38.20 20.27 -2.16
C PRO A 31 -39.31 19.25 -1.85
N ALA A 32 -40.57 19.64 -2.06
CA ALA A 32 -41.69 18.73 -1.95
C ALA A 32 -41.54 17.54 -2.91
N GLU A 33 -42.00 16.35 -2.52
CA GLU A 33 -41.71 15.10 -3.24
C GLU A 33 -42.27 15.12 -4.67
N ASP A 34 -43.42 15.69 -4.89
CA ASP A 34 -44.03 15.87 -6.22
C ASP A 34 -43.12 16.70 -7.16
N ILE A 35 -42.48 17.74 -6.61
CA ILE A 35 -41.51 18.56 -7.36
C ILE A 35 -40.25 17.74 -7.64
N ALA A 36 -39.76 16.98 -6.65
CA ALA A 36 -38.55 16.16 -6.78
C ALA A 36 -38.76 15.07 -7.86
N GLU A 37 -39.93 14.44 -7.89
CA GLU A 37 -40.28 13.39 -8.86
C GLU A 37 -40.32 13.97 -10.29
N ARG A 38 -40.97 15.08 -10.51
CA ARG A 38 -41.01 15.77 -11.82
C ARG A 38 -39.60 16.14 -12.32
N VAL A 39 -38.71 16.57 -11.43
CA VAL A 39 -37.32 16.90 -11.80
C VAL A 39 -36.55 15.65 -12.18
N ARG A 40 -36.68 14.53 -11.44
CA ARG A 40 -36.04 13.26 -11.77
C ARG A 40 -36.52 12.71 -13.12
N GLU A 41 -37.85 12.70 -13.35
CA GLU A 41 -38.41 12.29 -14.63
C GLU A 41 -37.94 13.16 -15.80
N ALA A 42 -37.84 14.48 -15.60
CA ALA A 42 -37.32 15.38 -16.63
C ALA A 42 -35.83 15.10 -16.93
N ALA A 43 -35.03 14.82 -15.90
CA ALA A 43 -33.62 14.44 -16.06
C ALA A 43 -33.50 13.12 -16.85
N ASP A 44 -34.26 12.09 -16.48
CA ASP A 44 -34.29 10.80 -17.16
C ASP A 44 -34.71 10.92 -18.63
N LYS A 45 -35.76 11.67 -18.92
CA LYS A 45 -36.23 11.92 -20.31
C LYS A 45 -35.20 12.61 -21.19
N LEU A 46 -34.38 13.49 -20.59
CA LEU A 46 -33.32 14.21 -21.30
C LEU A 46 -32.00 13.46 -21.29
N GLY A 47 -31.87 12.32 -20.59
CA GLY A 47 -30.62 11.65 -20.38
C GLY A 47 -29.59 12.55 -19.67
N TYR A 48 -30.06 13.44 -18.79
CA TYR A 48 -29.20 14.40 -18.11
C TYR A 48 -28.40 13.71 -17.01
N VAL A 49 -27.09 13.80 -17.12
CA VAL A 49 -26.14 13.37 -16.07
C VAL A 49 -25.57 14.62 -15.39
N PRO A 50 -25.73 14.75 -14.06
CA PRO A 50 -25.16 15.88 -13.32
C PRO A 50 -23.65 15.99 -13.56
N ASN A 51 -23.18 17.20 -13.85
CA ASN A 51 -21.76 17.45 -14.03
C ASN A 51 -21.05 17.48 -12.66
N ALA A 52 -20.23 16.46 -12.39
CA ALA A 52 -19.49 16.32 -11.13
C ALA A 52 -18.57 17.52 -10.85
N GLN A 53 -17.97 18.13 -11.87
CA GLN A 53 -17.11 19.32 -11.70
C GLN A 53 -17.93 20.55 -11.26
N ALA A 54 -19.15 20.75 -11.82
CA ALA A 54 -20.04 21.81 -11.41
C ALA A 54 -20.55 21.58 -9.96
N GLN A 55 -20.81 20.33 -9.58
CA GLN A 55 -21.16 19.96 -8.21
C GLN A 55 -20.01 20.20 -7.24
N ALA A 56 -18.80 19.81 -7.60
CA ALA A 56 -17.59 20.02 -6.81
C ALA A 56 -17.36 21.50 -6.51
N LEU A 57 -17.57 22.36 -7.51
CA LEU A 57 -17.46 23.81 -7.34
C LEU A 57 -18.51 24.35 -6.34
N ALA A 58 -19.74 23.83 -6.41
CA ALA A 58 -20.84 24.26 -5.53
C ALA A 58 -20.70 23.74 -4.08
N LYS A 59 -20.05 22.57 -3.88
CA LYS A 59 -19.90 21.91 -2.59
C LYS A 59 -18.53 22.16 -1.93
N SER A 60 -17.59 22.81 -2.63
CA SER A 60 -16.18 22.96 -2.22
C SER A 60 -15.49 21.61 -1.92
N SER A 61 -16.00 20.53 -2.51
CA SER A 61 -15.46 19.16 -2.39
C SER A 61 -15.71 18.41 -3.69
N SER A 62 -14.68 17.77 -4.21
CA SER A 62 -14.79 16.98 -5.46
C SER A 62 -15.37 15.58 -5.25
N GLY A 63 -15.32 15.09 -4.01
CA GLY A 63 -15.61 13.69 -3.71
C GLY A 63 -14.54 12.72 -4.25
N LEU A 64 -13.31 13.20 -4.50
CA LEU A 64 -12.22 12.40 -5.05
C LEU A 64 -11.14 12.15 -4.01
N ILE A 65 -10.65 10.91 -3.95
CA ILE A 65 -9.43 10.51 -3.26
C ILE A 65 -8.43 10.07 -4.32
N GLY A 66 -7.26 10.71 -4.38
CA GLY A 66 -6.12 10.22 -5.17
C GLY A 66 -5.40 9.12 -4.40
N LEU A 67 -5.14 7.98 -5.03
CA LEU A 67 -4.32 6.92 -4.46
C LEU A 67 -3.09 6.71 -5.34
N ILE A 68 -1.91 6.87 -4.76
CA ILE A 68 -0.62 6.64 -5.40
C ILE A 68 -0.01 5.39 -4.78
N VAL A 69 0.32 4.41 -5.62
CA VAL A 69 1.00 3.17 -5.22
C VAL A 69 2.21 2.94 -6.11
N HIS A 70 3.20 2.16 -5.65
CA HIS A 70 4.34 1.83 -6.51
C HIS A 70 3.94 0.87 -7.63
N ASP A 71 3.29 -0.24 -7.30
CA ASP A 71 2.86 -1.24 -8.29
C ASP A 71 1.52 -1.86 -7.88
N ILE A 72 0.46 -1.58 -8.65
CA ILE A 72 -0.87 -2.14 -8.38
C ILE A 72 -0.92 -3.67 -8.58
N ALA A 73 0.02 -4.25 -9.31
CA ALA A 73 0.12 -5.69 -9.48
C ALA A 73 0.69 -6.41 -8.24
N ASP A 74 1.36 -5.69 -7.34
CA ASP A 74 1.80 -6.24 -6.07
C ASP A 74 0.60 -6.38 -5.11
N PRO A 75 0.33 -7.59 -4.57
CA PRO A 75 -0.78 -7.84 -3.64
C PRO A 75 -0.77 -6.97 -2.38
N TYR A 76 0.39 -6.50 -1.92
CA TYR A 76 0.53 -5.56 -0.82
C TYR A 76 -0.25 -4.26 -1.12
N PHE A 77 0.05 -3.65 -2.26
CA PHE A 77 -0.62 -2.39 -2.65
C PHE A 77 -2.08 -2.60 -3.05
N SER A 78 -2.42 -3.75 -3.63
CA SER A 78 -3.81 -4.10 -3.95
C SER A 78 -4.67 -4.20 -2.70
N ALA A 79 -4.13 -4.76 -1.60
CA ALA A 79 -4.85 -4.85 -0.32
C ALA A 79 -5.05 -3.46 0.31
N ILE A 80 -4.03 -2.60 0.31
CA ILE A 80 -4.15 -1.21 0.77
C ILE A 80 -5.19 -0.46 -0.06
N ALA A 81 -5.18 -0.64 -1.40
CA ALA A 81 -6.16 -0.01 -2.29
C ALA A 81 -7.60 -0.43 -1.96
N ARG A 82 -7.86 -1.71 -1.58
CA ARG A 82 -9.17 -2.15 -1.10
C ARG A 82 -9.61 -1.39 0.15
N GLY A 83 -8.70 -1.19 1.11
CA GLY A 83 -8.99 -0.41 2.31
C GLY A 83 -9.34 1.05 2.00
N VAL A 84 -8.57 1.70 1.12
CA VAL A 84 -8.86 3.07 0.66
C VAL A 84 -10.22 3.13 -0.06
N GLN A 85 -10.54 2.15 -0.91
CA GLN A 85 -11.82 2.09 -1.61
C GLN A 85 -13.00 1.90 -0.65
N GLU A 86 -12.83 1.08 0.41
CA GLU A 86 -13.88 0.90 1.41
C GLU A 86 -14.15 2.19 2.17
N ALA A 87 -13.11 2.90 2.65
CA ALA A 87 -13.25 4.22 3.29
C ALA A 87 -13.89 5.24 2.34
N ALA A 88 -13.48 5.27 1.07
CA ALA A 88 -14.06 6.14 0.06
C ALA A 88 -15.57 5.87 -0.16
N ARG A 89 -15.96 4.58 -0.23
CA ARG A 89 -17.35 4.16 -0.39
C ARG A 89 -18.23 4.63 0.78
N GLN A 90 -17.77 4.49 2.01
CA GLN A 90 -18.48 4.93 3.21
C GLN A 90 -18.69 6.46 3.21
N GLN A 91 -17.73 7.21 2.64
CA GLN A 91 -17.77 8.65 2.51
C GLN A 91 -18.45 9.13 1.21
N ASN A 92 -19.01 8.24 0.38
CA ASN A 92 -19.52 8.53 -0.96
C ASN A 92 -18.51 9.27 -1.86
N ARG A 93 -17.24 8.86 -1.79
CA ARG A 93 -16.13 9.37 -2.59
C ARG A 93 -15.66 8.35 -3.64
N MET A 94 -14.99 8.82 -4.68
CA MET A 94 -14.39 7.99 -5.73
C MET A 94 -12.87 7.98 -5.59
N VAL A 95 -12.24 6.83 -5.84
CA VAL A 95 -10.79 6.69 -5.84
C VAL A 95 -10.25 6.80 -7.27
N LEU A 96 -9.27 7.67 -7.47
CA LEU A 96 -8.43 7.72 -8.67
C LEU A 96 -7.08 7.12 -8.34
N LEU A 97 -6.63 6.14 -9.11
CA LEU A 97 -5.38 5.43 -8.89
C LEU A 97 -4.29 5.90 -9.84
N ALA A 98 -3.07 6.05 -9.32
CA ALA A 98 -1.83 6.18 -10.07
C ALA A 98 -0.81 5.12 -9.60
N SER A 99 -0.10 4.50 -10.55
CA SER A 99 1.01 3.58 -10.28
C SER A 99 2.30 4.21 -10.78
N THR A 100 3.35 4.29 -9.93
CA THR A 100 4.53 5.15 -10.14
C THR A 100 5.86 4.40 -10.09
N SER A 101 5.84 3.08 -9.94
CA SER A 101 7.07 2.27 -9.77
C SER A 101 8.02 2.77 -8.66
N GLY A 102 7.54 3.66 -7.77
CA GLY A 102 8.30 4.22 -6.65
C GLY A 102 9.21 5.40 -7.03
N ALA A 103 9.12 5.92 -8.25
CA ALA A 103 9.88 7.10 -8.66
C ALA A 103 9.25 8.39 -8.09
N ALA A 104 10.02 9.17 -7.35
CA ALA A 104 9.53 10.42 -6.73
C ALA A 104 9.02 11.43 -7.77
N GLN A 105 9.58 11.44 -8.97
CA GLN A 105 9.11 12.30 -10.08
C GLN A 105 7.70 11.90 -10.53
N ASP A 106 7.44 10.59 -10.71
CA ASP A 106 6.12 10.11 -11.12
C ASP A 106 5.08 10.35 -10.01
N GLU A 107 5.48 10.19 -8.74
CA GLU A 107 4.62 10.53 -7.59
C GLU A 107 4.26 12.02 -7.58
N LYS A 108 5.23 12.92 -7.81
CA LYS A 108 4.99 14.37 -7.93
C LYS A 108 4.02 14.70 -9.05
N GLU A 109 4.18 14.08 -10.23
CA GLU A 109 3.26 14.26 -11.35
C GLU A 109 1.84 13.78 -11.03
N ALA A 110 1.71 12.64 -10.33
CA ALA A 110 0.44 12.13 -9.86
C ALA A 110 -0.21 13.09 -8.84
N VAL A 111 0.55 13.61 -7.87
CA VAL A 111 0.07 14.62 -6.90
C VAL A 111 -0.45 15.86 -7.63
N ALA A 112 0.33 16.41 -8.57
CA ALA A 112 -0.07 17.57 -9.37
C ALA A 112 -1.35 17.29 -10.19
N ALA A 113 -1.46 16.10 -10.78
CA ALA A 113 -2.63 15.68 -11.55
C ALA A 113 -3.90 15.55 -10.68
N PHE A 114 -3.77 15.03 -9.46
CA PHE A 114 -4.89 14.95 -8.51
C PHE A 114 -5.27 16.32 -7.95
N ALA A 115 -4.28 17.17 -7.61
CA ALA A 115 -4.51 18.55 -7.21
C ALA A 115 -5.25 19.37 -8.28
N ALA A 116 -4.88 19.22 -9.56
CA ALA A 116 -5.56 19.86 -10.69
C ALA A 116 -7.03 19.40 -10.82
N ARG A 117 -7.35 18.17 -10.40
CA ARG A 117 -8.73 17.64 -10.35
C ARG A 117 -9.44 17.97 -9.04
N ARG A 118 -8.80 18.75 -8.18
CA ARG A 118 -9.30 19.13 -6.85
C ARG A 118 -9.61 17.92 -5.98
N ALA A 119 -8.80 16.85 -6.04
CA ALA A 119 -8.96 15.75 -5.11
C ALA A 119 -8.98 16.30 -3.66
N ASP A 120 -9.91 15.82 -2.84
CA ASP A 120 -10.07 16.27 -1.46
C ASP A 120 -8.97 15.72 -0.57
N SER A 121 -8.48 14.51 -0.91
CA SER A 121 -7.35 13.88 -0.24
C SER A 121 -6.50 13.06 -1.20
N ILE A 122 -5.23 12.86 -0.84
CA ILE A 122 -4.28 11.99 -1.55
C ILE A 122 -3.70 11.01 -0.56
N VAL A 123 -3.72 9.71 -0.91
CA VAL A 123 -3.05 8.64 -0.18
C VAL A 123 -1.83 8.22 -0.97
N ILE A 124 -0.68 8.11 -0.28
CA ILE A 124 0.58 7.64 -0.89
C ILE A 124 1.03 6.39 -0.13
N ALA A 125 1.11 5.27 -0.84
CA ALA A 125 1.60 4.01 -0.30
C ALA A 125 2.84 3.55 -1.07
N GLY A 126 3.96 3.41 -0.34
CA GLY A 126 5.22 2.96 -0.90
C GLY A 126 6.41 3.30 -0.01
N SER A 127 7.50 2.57 -0.18
CA SER A 127 8.70 2.80 0.60
C SER A 127 9.40 4.09 0.18
N ARG A 128 9.92 4.83 1.12
CA ARG A 128 10.68 6.06 0.87
C ARG A 128 12.16 5.75 0.69
N SER A 129 12.81 6.47 -0.21
CA SER A 129 14.24 6.30 -0.53
C SER A 129 15.02 7.55 -0.17
N VAL A 130 16.20 7.36 0.46
CA VAL A 130 17.16 8.44 0.76
C VAL A 130 18.44 8.33 -0.06
N ARG A 131 18.43 7.54 -1.11
CA ARG A 131 19.56 7.40 -2.01
C ARG A 131 19.87 8.73 -2.72
N ALA A 132 21.13 8.92 -3.07
CA ALA A 132 21.59 10.17 -3.64
C ALA A 132 20.86 10.56 -4.94
N GLU A 133 20.55 9.56 -5.78
CA GLU A 133 19.79 9.74 -7.03
C GLU A 133 18.36 10.21 -6.80
N ASP A 134 17.74 9.89 -5.65
CA ASP A 134 16.34 10.23 -5.35
C ASP A 134 16.20 11.60 -4.67
N LYS A 135 17.32 12.21 -4.24
CA LYS A 135 17.34 13.43 -3.44
C LYS A 135 16.56 14.60 -4.07
N GLN A 136 16.81 14.86 -5.36
CA GLN A 136 16.16 15.98 -6.05
C GLN A 136 14.66 15.72 -6.22
N GLY A 137 14.28 14.50 -6.60
CA GLY A 137 12.87 14.09 -6.72
C GLY A 137 12.12 14.20 -5.40
N ASN A 138 12.75 13.80 -4.29
CA ASN A 138 12.17 13.92 -2.95
C ASN A 138 11.88 15.39 -2.57
N ILE A 139 12.83 16.32 -2.85
CA ILE A 139 12.65 17.75 -2.59
C ILE A 139 11.45 18.30 -3.38
N GLU A 140 11.35 17.93 -4.64
CA GLU A 140 10.28 18.40 -5.52
C GLU A 140 8.92 17.81 -5.14
N LEU A 141 8.86 16.52 -4.79
CA LEU A 141 7.64 15.88 -4.28
C LEU A 141 7.19 16.51 -2.97
N ALA A 142 8.11 16.73 -2.02
CA ALA A 142 7.81 17.37 -0.75
C ALA A 142 7.20 18.77 -0.95
N ALA A 143 7.80 19.58 -1.83
CA ALA A 143 7.29 20.93 -2.14
C ALA A 143 5.89 20.90 -2.77
N GLU A 144 5.59 19.89 -3.61
CA GLU A 144 4.27 19.71 -4.22
C GLU A 144 3.22 19.32 -3.18
N LEU A 145 3.55 18.40 -2.26
CA LEU A 145 2.68 18.00 -1.16
C LEU A 145 2.40 19.17 -0.20
N ASP A 146 3.43 19.94 0.17
CA ASP A 146 3.28 21.14 0.99
C ASP A 146 2.37 22.17 0.33
N ARG A 147 2.47 22.34 -0.98
CA ARG A 147 1.58 23.21 -1.75
C ARG A 147 0.15 22.71 -1.74
N TYR A 148 -0.05 21.40 -1.92
CA TYR A 148 -1.37 20.78 -1.91
C TYR A 148 -2.05 20.93 -0.54
N CYS A 149 -1.34 20.65 0.56
CA CYS A 149 -1.87 20.82 1.92
C CYS A 149 -2.19 22.28 2.25
N ARG A 150 -1.32 23.24 1.90
CA ARG A 150 -1.60 24.69 2.09
C ARG A 150 -2.85 25.17 1.35
N ASN A 151 -3.27 24.48 0.29
CA ASN A 151 -4.50 24.76 -0.44
C ASN A 151 -5.72 23.99 0.11
N GLY A 152 -5.62 23.40 1.31
CA GLY A 152 -6.71 22.71 2.00
C GLY A 152 -6.85 21.23 1.62
N GLY A 153 -5.89 20.66 0.90
CA GLY A 153 -5.84 19.21 0.62
C GLY A 153 -5.37 18.41 1.84
N HIS A 154 -5.73 17.13 1.88
CA HIS A 154 -5.29 16.20 2.92
C HIS A 154 -4.41 15.11 2.31
N VAL A 155 -3.33 14.75 3.02
CA VAL A 155 -2.38 13.71 2.58
C VAL A 155 -2.25 12.65 3.66
N GLY A 156 -2.50 11.39 3.32
CA GLY A 156 -2.19 10.23 4.15
C GLY A 156 -1.03 9.45 3.54
N VAL A 157 0.02 9.21 4.30
CA VAL A 157 1.20 8.46 3.84
C VAL A 157 1.33 7.17 4.63
N VAL A 158 1.55 6.05 3.94
CA VAL A 158 1.77 4.75 4.57
C VAL A 158 3.25 4.51 4.82
N GLY A 159 3.60 4.13 6.03
CA GLY A 159 4.95 3.79 6.47
C GLY A 159 5.73 5.03 6.91
N HIS A 160 6.61 5.54 6.07
CA HIS A 160 7.47 6.68 6.40
C HIS A 160 6.99 7.98 5.75
N PRO A 161 7.18 9.13 6.40
CA PRO A 161 6.89 10.41 5.77
C PRO A 161 7.70 10.58 4.49
N VAL A 162 7.15 11.33 3.54
CA VAL A 162 7.89 11.73 2.34
C VAL A 162 9.10 12.56 2.76
N VAL A 163 10.28 12.18 2.25
CA VAL A 163 11.55 12.81 2.64
C VAL A 163 11.55 14.31 2.33
N GLY A 164 11.67 15.12 3.36
CA GLY A 164 11.66 16.59 3.25
C GLY A 164 10.27 17.23 3.28
N ALA A 165 9.18 16.48 3.34
CA ALA A 165 7.84 17.04 3.50
C ALA A 165 7.64 17.61 4.93
N SER A 166 6.95 18.74 5.02
CA SER A 166 6.58 19.35 6.30
C SER A 166 5.38 18.61 6.90
N THR A 167 5.41 18.35 8.20
CA THR A 167 4.23 17.85 8.95
C THR A 167 3.28 19.01 9.22
N THR A 168 2.62 19.50 8.18
CA THR A 168 1.63 20.58 8.26
C THR A 168 0.23 20.03 8.54
N GLU A 169 -0.69 20.93 8.89
CA GLU A 169 -2.12 20.59 8.96
C GLU A 169 -2.56 19.93 7.64
N GLY A 170 -3.29 18.81 7.76
CA GLY A 170 -3.72 18.01 6.60
C GLY A 170 -2.74 16.93 6.14
N TYR A 171 -1.54 16.79 6.75
CA TYR A 171 -0.59 15.72 6.46
C TYR A 171 -0.49 14.76 7.63
N HIS A 172 -0.75 13.48 7.41
CA HIS A 172 -0.61 12.45 8.44
C HIS A 172 0.12 11.21 7.90
N VAL A 173 0.77 10.50 8.80
CA VAL A 173 1.51 9.26 8.50
C VAL A 173 0.85 8.10 9.23
N VAL A 174 0.58 7.03 8.51
CA VAL A 174 0.17 5.74 9.08
C VAL A 174 1.43 4.93 9.30
N GLU A 175 1.97 4.99 10.49
CA GLU A 175 3.17 4.25 10.85
C GLU A 175 2.94 2.75 10.82
N VAL A 176 3.91 2.01 10.28
CA VAL A 176 3.95 0.55 10.29
C VAL A 176 5.18 0.13 11.11
N PRO A 177 5.02 -0.65 12.18
CA PRO A 177 6.11 -1.01 13.09
C PRO A 177 7.04 -2.08 12.46
N ASN A 178 7.69 -1.74 11.33
CA ASN A 178 8.49 -2.64 10.54
C ASN A 178 9.69 -3.22 11.32
N GLU A 179 10.38 -2.36 12.08
CA GLU A 179 11.58 -2.77 12.81
C GLU A 179 11.25 -3.67 14.00
N GLU A 180 10.20 -3.34 14.75
CA GLU A 180 9.75 -4.13 15.90
C GLU A 180 9.26 -5.51 15.46
N LEU A 181 8.40 -5.55 14.46
CA LEU A 181 7.85 -6.81 13.95
C LEU A 181 8.91 -7.71 13.28
N ALA A 182 9.93 -7.12 12.65
CA ALA A 182 11.04 -7.90 12.10
C ALA A 182 11.93 -8.46 13.21
N ALA A 183 12.09 -7.73 14.33
CA ALA A 183 12.81 -8.25 15.50
C ALA A 183 12.04 -9.40 16.16
N ASP A 184 10.73 -9.29 16.29
CA ASP A 184 9.86 -10.35 16.81
C ASP A 184 9.96 -11.61 15.93
N LEU A 185 9.90 -11.46 14.61
CA LEU A 185 10.09 -12.57 13.67
C LEU A 185 11.45 -13.25 13.86
N ALA A 186 12.52 -12.46 13.99
CA ALA A 186 13.86 -12.99 14.20
C ALA A 186 13.97 -13.77 15.52
N ALA A 187 13.38 -13.27 16.60
CA ALA A 187 13.37 -13.94 17.90
C ALA A 187 12.65 -15.30 17.83
N GLU A 188 11.47 -15.35 17.20
CA GLU A 188 10.72 -16.60 17.04
C GLU A 188 11.47 -17.62 16.15
N LEU A 189 12.11 -17.15 15.07
CA LEU A 189 12.91 -18.02 14.21
C LEU A 189 14.20 -18.52 14.93
N ALA A 190 14.85 -17.65 15.71
CA ALA A 190 16.05 -18.01 16.47
C ALA A 190 15.77 -19.07 17.53
N ALA A 191 14.57 -19.12 18.07
CA ALA A 191 14.13 -20.14 19.06
C ALA A 191 13.97 -21.54 18.45
N THR A 192 13.76 -21.64 17.12
CA THR A 192 13.45 -22.90 16.44
C THR A 192 14.48 -23.33 15.39
N HIS A 193 15.41 -22.43 15.02
CA HIS A 193 16.44 -22.68 14.01
C HIS A 193 17.83 -22.53 14.59
N GLU A 194 18.67 -23.57 14.46
CA GLU A 194 20.02 -23.59 15.02
C GLU A 194 21.10 -23.13 14.02
N GLY A 195 20.82 -23.19 12.71
CA GLY A 195 21.76 -22.87 11.63
C GLY A 195 21.98 -21.38 11.39
N GLU A 196 22.53 -21.08 10.24
CA GLU A 196 22.83 -19.71 9.79
C GLU A 196 21.55 -18.95 9.37
N PHE A 197 21.61 -17.63 9.52
CA PHE A 197 20.57 -16.71 9.02
C PHE A 197 21.10 -15.89 7.84
N LEU A 198 20.23 -15.62 6.86
CA LEU A 198 20.55 -14.77 5.73
C LEU A 198 19.32 -13.93 5.35
N ILE A 199 19.54 -12.64 5.09
CA ILE A 199 18.49 -11.68 4.70
C ILE A 199 18.59 -11.43 3.20
N VAL A 200 17.46 -11.52 2.50
CA VAL A 200 17.28 -11.02 1.13
C VAL A 200 16.51 -9.70 1.22
N ALA A 201 17.21 -8.60 0.93
CA ALA A 201 16.74 -7.24 1.15
C ALA A 201 16.67 -6.43 -0.14
N GLY A 202 15.89 -5.34 -0.10
CA GLY A 202 15.90 -4.30 -1.12
C GLY A 202 17.21 -3.49 -1.15
N PRO A 203 17.32 -2.52 -2.08
CA PRO A 203 18.45 -1.61 -2.12
C PRO A 203 18.65 -0.89 -0.79
N GLU A 204 19.90 -0.59 -0.46
CA GLU A 204 20.23 0.23 0.70
C GLU A 204 19.68 1.65 0.53
N GLY A 205 19.25 2.27 1.62
CA GLY A 205 18.60 3.58 1.61
C GLY A 205 17.10 3.53 1.31
N LEU A 206 16.50 2.34 1.17
CA LEU A 206 15.06 2.14 1.07
C LEU A 206 14.50 1.85 2.47
N TYR A 207 13.84 2.84 3.10
CA TYR A 207 13.50 2.81 4.52
C TYR A 207 12.79 1.54 4.98
N THR A 208 11.72 1.13 4.32
CA THR A 208 10.97 -0.08 4.73
C THR A 208 11.85 -1.33 4.73
N SER A 209 12.71 -1.48 3.71
CA SER A 209 13.64 -2.61 3.63
C SER A 209 14.70 -2.53 4.73
N ASP A 210 15.27 -1.34 4.95
CA ASP A 210 16.34 -1.15 5.94
C ASP A 210 15.82 -1.29 7.37
N ASP A 211 14.59 -0.85 7.67
CA ASP A 211 13.96 -1.07 8.98
C ASP A 211 13.80 -2.56 9.27
N ARG A 212 13.29 -3.32 8.30
CA ARG A 212 13.12 -4.77 8.44
C ARG A 212 14.46 -5.49 8.61
N VAL A 213 15.50 -5.05 7.91
CA VAL A 213 16.87 -5.54 8.09
C VAL A 213 17.39 -5.24 9.49
N ARG A 214 17.27 -3.97 9.95
CA ARG A 214 17.74 -3.58 11.30
C ARG A 214 17.01 -4.34 12.39
N GLY A 215 15.68 -4.43 12.28
CA GLY A 215 14.85 -5.17 13.23
C GLY A 215 15.25 -6.63 13.32
N PHE A 216 15.38 -7.30 12.18
CA PHE A 216 15.77 -8.71 12.13
C PHE A 216 17.16 -8.94 12.73
N GLN A 217 18.15 -8.09 12.41
CA GLN A 217 19.50 -8.16 13.00
C GLN A 217 19.45 -7.93 14.52
N ARG A 218 18.64 -6.97 14.99
CA ARG A 218 18.44 -6.72 16.42
C ARG A 218 17.85 -7.94 17.12
N GLY A 219 16.78 -8.52 16.59
CA GLY A 219 16.14 -9.70 17.18
C GLY A 219 17.07 -10.92 17.24
N LEU A 220 17.94 -11.12 16.24
CA LEU A 220 18.98 -12.14 16.29
C LEU A 220 20.01 -11.85 17.40
N ALA A 221 20.47 -10.60 17.51
CA ALA A 221 21.45 -10.20 18.53
C ALA A 221 20.87 -10.39 19.95
N ASP A 222 19.61 -10.00 20.17
CA ASP A 222 18.92 -10.17 21.46
C ASP A 222 18.73 -11.67 21.82
N ALA A 223 18.60 -12.53 20.81
CA ALA A 223 18.57 -13.99 20.96
C ALA A 223 19.97 -14.63 21.07
N GLY A 224 21.04 -13.85 21.11
CA GLY A 224 22.42 -14.34 21.18
C GLY A 224 22.90 -15.06 19.91
N ARG A 225 22.28 -14.77 18.76
CA ARG A 225 22.62 -15.37 17.46
C ARG A 225 23.60 -14.47 16.70
N PRO A 226 24.48 -15.05 15.84
CA PRO A 226 25.30 -14.26 14.92
C PRO A 226 24.46 -13.41 13.98
N ALA A 227 25.00 -12.27 13.58
CA ALA A 227 24.36 -11.41 12.59
C ALA A 227 24.17 -12.15 11.26
N ALA A 228 23.00 -12.00 10.64
CA ALA A 228 22.72 -12.57 9.34
C ALA A 228 23.55 -11.90 8.24
N GLY A 229 24.00 -12.67 7.25
CA GLY A 229 24.45 -12.11 5.98
C GLY A 229 23.31 -11.40 5.24
N ILE A 230 23.63 -10.46 4.35
CA ILE A 230 22.63 -9.71 3.59
C ILE A 230 22.93 -9.79 2.10
N ILE A 231 21.93 -10.19 1.31
CA ILE A 231 21.94 -10.09 -0.16
C ILE A 231 20.97 -8.97 -0.54
N ARG A 232 21.47 -7.93 -1.22
CA ARG A 232 20.64 -6.82 -1.67
C ARG A 232 20.31 -6.93 -3.16
N THR A 233 19.03 -6.81 -3.48
CA THR A 233 18.46 -6.92 -4.85
C THR A 233 17.33 -5.93 -5.01
N GLY A 234 16.49 -6.03 -6.07
CA GLY A 234 15.28 -5.24 -6.20
C GLY A 234 14.25 -5.56 -5.10
N PHE A 235 13.56 -4.55 -4.59
CA PHE A 235 12.52 -4.71 -3.54
C PHE A 235 11.19 -5.19 -4.14
N ASN A 236 11.24 -6.28 -4.90
CA ASN A 236 10.11 -6.87 -5.60
C ASN A 236 10.34 -8.38 -5.83
N ARG A 237 9.37 -9.04 -6.46
CA ARG A 237 9.43 -10.47 -6.75
C ARG A 237 10.64 -10.85 -7.63
N ALA A 238 10.96 -10.03 -8.64
CA ALA A 238 12.10 -10.27 -9.52
C ALA A 238 13.42 -10.22 -8.74
N GLY A 239 13.60 -9.23 -7.85
CA GLY A 239 14.77 -9.17 -6.98
C GLY A 239 14.90 -10.38 -6.06
N GLY A 240 13.78 -10.89 -5.53
CA GLY A 240 13.81 -12.17 -4.80
C GLY A 240 14.30 -13.34 -5.67
N TYR A 241 13.86 -13.39 -6.92
CA TYR A 241 14.30 -14.41 -7.88
C TYR A 241 15.80 -14.27 -8.21
N ASP A 242 16.29 -13.06 -8.39
CA ASP A 242 17.68 -12.74 -8.71
C ASP A 242 18.66 -13.13 -7.60
N ALA A 243 18.20 -13.19 -6.34
CA ALA A 243 18.99 -13.70 -5.22
C ALA A 243 19.21 -15.23 -5.26
N GLY A 244 18.40 -15.95 -6.04
CA GLY A 244 18.37 -17.43 -6.07
C GLY A 244 19.70 -18.10 -6.31
N PRO A 245 20.49 -17.75 -7.35
CA PRO A 245 21.78 -18.40 -7.63
C PRO A 245 22.77 -18.31 -6.46
N ALA A 246 22.91 -17.13 -5.86
CA ALA A 246 23.81 -16.94 -4.70
C ALA A 246 23.33 -17.74 -3.47
N LEU A 247 22.00 -17.80 -3.26
CA LEU A 247 21.41 -18.61 -2.20
C LEU A 247 21.63 -20.11 -2.43
N ALA A 248 21.42 -20.58 -3.66
CA ALA A 248 21.61 -21.99 -4.00
C ALA A 248 23.07 -22.44 -3.79
N GLU A 249 24.05 -21.61 -4.19
CA GLU A 249 25.45 -21.85 -3.95
C GLU A 249 25.74 -21.93 -2.44
N ARG A 250 25.22 -20.96 -1.66
CA ARG A 250 25.42 -20.93 -0.19
C ARG A 250 24.83 -22.17 0.48
N ILE A 251 23.61 -22.58 0.11
CA ILE A 251 22.92 -23.74 0.68
C ILE A 251 23.68 -25.02 0.36
N LYS A 252 24.13 -25.22 -0.90
CA LYS A 252 24.89 -26.40 -1.32
C LYS A 252 26.29 -26.47 -0.69
N GLY A 253 26.89 -25.32 -0.38
CA GLY A 253 28.23 -25.22 0.24
C GLY A 253 28.25 -25.28 1.76
N SER A 254 27.11 -25.09 2.42
CA SER A 254 26.98 -25.08 3.88
C SER A 254 26.70 -26.50 4.41
N LYS A 255 27.26 -26.80 5.61
CA LYS A 255 26.85 -27.96 6.39
C LYS A 255 25.68 -27.69 7.31
N GLU A 256 25.39 -26.42 7.52
CA GLU A 256 24.30 -25.95 8.36
C GLU A 256 23.11 -25.58 7.50
N ARG A 257 21.93 -25.80 8.02
CA ARG A 257 20.68 -25.41 7.36
C ARG A 257 20.53 -23.89 7.40
N LEU A 258 20.25 -23.28 6.26
CA LEU A 258 20.07 -21.84 6.13
C LEU A 258 18.64 -21.43 6.43
N CYS A 259 18.45 -20.40 7.28
CA CYS A 259 17.19 -19.72 7.45
C CYS A 259 17.21 -18.39 6.68
N ILE A 260 16.35 -18.25 5.69
CA ILE A 260 16.27 -17.09 4.82
C ILE A 260 15.14 -16.18 5.31
N PHE A 261 15.43 -14.92 5.57
CA PHE A 261 14.42 -13.87 5.72
C PHE A 261 14.39 -13.01 4.45
N ALA A 262 13.36 -13.14 3.66
CA ALA A 262 13.08 -12.20 2.59
C ALA A 262 12.23 -11.05 3.17
N VAL A 263 12.68 -9.80 2.99
CA VAL A 263 12.10 -8.65 3.68
C VAL A 263 10.66 -8.29 3.26
N ASN A 264 10.10 -8.99 2.26
CA ASN A 264 8.66 -9.02 1.98
C ASN A 264 8.25 -10.36 1.34
N ASP A 265 6.97 -10.64 1.31
CA ASP A 265 6.43 -11.92 0.83
C ASP A 265 6.65 -12.13 -0.68
N VAL A 266 6.56 -11.08 -1.49
CA VAL A 266 6.79 -11.23 -2.94
C VAL A 266 8.24 -11.60 -3.24
N MET A 267 9.21 -11.09 -2.46
CA MET A 267 10.59 -11.53 -2.56
C MET A 267 10.75 -12.99 -2.11
N ALA A 268 10.09 -13.41 -1.02
CA ALA A 268 10.11 -14.82 -0.56
C ALA A 268 9.55 -15.78 -1.62
N ILE A 269 8.49 -15.37 -2.33
CA ILE A 269 7.95 -16.11 -3.48
C ILE A 269 8.99 -16.19 -4.60
N GLY A 270 9.66 -15.08 -4.91
CA GLY A 270 10.72 -15.02 -5.92
C GLY A 270 11.89 -15.95 -5.61
N VAL A 271 12.41 -15.87 -4.37
CA VAL A 271 13.48 -16.75 -3.86
C VAL A 271 13.10 -18.22 -4.01
N THR A 272 11.89 -18.59 -3.53
CA THR A 272 11.45 -20.00 -3.57
C THR A 272 11.30 -20.49 -5.01
N ALA A 273 10.85 -19.64 -5.93
CA ALA A 273 10.75 -19.97 -7.34
C ALA A 273 12.13 -20.20 -7.99
N ALA A 274 13.13 -19.40 -7.61
CA ALA A 274 14.50 -19.51 -8.12
C ALA A 274 15.26 -20.71 -7.55
N LEU A 275 15.01 -21.10 -6.30
CA LEU A 275 15.67 -22.22 -5.66
C LEU A 275 15.19 -23.59 -6.19
N ARG A 276 13.94 -23.68 -6.65
CA ARG A 276 13.34 -24.95 -7.12
C ARG A 276 14.07 -25.60 -8.30
N PRO A 277 14.42 -24.88 -9.40
CA PRO A 277 15.19 -25.46 -10.50
C PRO A 277 16.63 -25.86 -10.09
N GLU A 278 17.17 -25.25 -9.01
CA GLU A 278 18.45 -25.60 -8.43
C GLU A 278 18.40 -26.88 -7.57
N GLY A 279 17.25 -27.51 -7.43
CA GLY A 279 17.05 -28.72 -6.64
C GLY A 279 16.96 -28.47 -5.13
N VAL A 280 16.82 -27.20 -4.71
CA VAL A 280 16.69 -26.82 -3.30
C VAL A 280 15.20 -26.74 -2.92
N TRP A 281 14.82 -27.46 -1.88
CA TRP A 281 13.44 -27.58 -1.41
C TRP A 281 13.22 -26.96 -0.03
N ILE A 282 12.22 -26.12 0.07
CA ILE A 282 11.75 -25.53 1.33
C ILE A 282 10.64 -26.43 1.92
N PRO A 283 10.68 -26.78 3.18
CA PRO A 283 11.66 -26.41 4.22
C PRO A 283 12.82 -27.42 4.38
N ARG A 284 12.96 -28.42 3.50
CA ARG A 284 13.90 -29.52 3.65
C ARG A 284 15.36 -29.07 3.69
N ASP A 285 15.80 -28.33 2.68
CA ASP A 285 17.21 -27.94 2.49
C ASP A 285 17.52 -26.56 3.08
N ALA A 286 16.54 -25.68 3.11
CA ALA A 286 16.58 -24.37 3.74
C ALA A 286 15.17 -23.99 4.23
N THR A 287 15.08 -23.03 5.13
CA THR A 287 13.82 -22.43 5.58
C THR A 287 13.69 -21.02 5.03
N ILE A 288 12.45 -20.51 4.91
CA ILE A 288 12.21 -19.16 4.44
C ILE A 288 11.04 -18.52 5.18
N ALA A 289 11.20 -17.25 5.54
CA ALA A 289 10.14 -16.39 6.03
C ALA A 289 10.05 -15.12 5.17
N GLY A 290 8.85 -14.55 5.08
CA GLY A 290 8.55 -13.28 4.42
C GLY A 290 8.06 -12.22 5.41
N PHE A 291 7.35 -11.22 4.88
CA PHE A 291 6.74 -10.14 5.64
C PHE A 291 5.56 -9.58 4.83
N ASP A 292 4.44 -9.21 5.44
CA ASP A 292 3.20 -8.58 4.97
C ASP A 292 1.96 -9.47 5.08
N ASP A 293 2.08 -10.80 4.98
CA ASP A 293 0.99 -11.80 4.93
C ASP A 293 -0.01 -11.54 3.79
N ILE A 294 0.51 -11.35 2.58
CA ILE A 294 -0.30 -11.06 1.39
C ILE A 294 -1.27 -12.20 1.04
N GLU A 295 -2.40 -11.87 0.43
CA GLU A 295 -3.47 -12.83 0.13
C GLU A 295 -3.00 -14.03 -0.71
N THR A 296 -2.08 -13.84 -1.64
CA THR A 296 -1.50 -14.89 -2.49
C THR A 296 -0.85 -16.03 -1.72
N LEU A 297 -0.49 -15.82 -0.45
CA LEU A 297 0.09 -16.88 0.39
C LEU A 297 -0.88 -18.01 0.72
N ARG A 298 -2.18 -17.80 0.56
CA ARG A 298 -3.20 -18.87 0.73
C ARG A 298 -2.93 -20.06 -0.16
N ASP A 299 -2.43 -19.82 -1.37
CA ASP A 299 -2.16 -20.85 -2.38
C ASP A 299 -0.69 -21.27 -2.44
N PHE A 300 0.18 -20.60 -1.68
CA PHE A 300 1.61 -20.86 -1.66
C PHE A 300 1.96 -22.17 -0.89
N ARG A 301 2.85 -22.98 -1.45
CA ARG A 301 3.29 -24.25 -0.82
C ARG A 301 4.81 -24.38 -0.86
N PRO A 302 5.42 -24.72 0.30
CA PRO A 302 4.81 -24.86 1.63
C PRO A 302 4.24 -23.52 2.12
N ALA A 303 3.26 -23.54 3.05
CA ALA A 303 2.69 -22.33 3.62
C ALA A 303 3.79 -21.44 4.21
N LEU A 304 3.88 -20.19 3.78
CA LEU A 304 4.98 -19.26 4.10
C LEU A 304 4.80 -18.66 5.49
N SER A 305 5.85 -18.79 6.33
CA SER A 305 6.00 -18.02 7.57
C SER A 305 6.20 -16.55 7.23
N THR A 306 5.53 -15.65 7.92
CA THR A 306 5.54 -14.23 7.60
C THR A 306 5.11 -13.39 8.81
N VAL A 307 5.18 -12.08 8.67
CA VAL A 307 4.54 -11.13 9.58
C VAL A 307 3.23 -10.68 8.96
N HIS A 308 2.13 -10.87 9.69
CA HIS A 308 0.83 -10.35 9.30
C HIS A 308 0.72 -8.86 9.55
N LEU A 309 0.36 -8.10 8.52
CA LEU A 309 -0.05 -6.70 8.59
C LEU A 309 -1.53 -6.56 8.20
N PRO A 310 -2.32 -5.73 8.88
CA PRO A 310 -3.71 -5.46 8.53
C PRO A 310 -3.79 -4.47 7.35
N LEU A 311 -3.39 -4.90 6.15
CA LEU A 311 -3.16 -4.02 4.98
C LEU A 311 -4.40 -3.22 4.57
N GLU A 312 -5.59 -3.79 4.68
CA GLU A 312 -6.83 -3.06 4.38
C GLU A 312 -7.11 -1.97 5.44
N ASP A 313 -6.83 -2.25 6.73
CA ASP A 313 -6.96 -1.24 7.80
C ASP A 313 -5.94 -0.10 7.61
N ILE A 314 -4.72 -0.42 7.21
CA ILE A 314 -3.71 0.57 6.82
C ILE A 314 -4.25 1.48 5.72
N GLY A 315 -4.90 0.91 4.71
CA GLY A 315 -5.54 1.67 3.64
C GLY A 315 -6.67 2.58 4.14
N ARG A 316 -7.53 2.08 5.05
CA ARG A 316 -8.60 2.88 5.68
C ARG A 316 -8.04 4.04 6.50
N LEU A 317 -7.05 3.78 7.34
CA LEU A 317 -6.36 4.81 8.12
C LEU A 317 -5.75 5.91 7.24
N ALA A 318 -5.06 5.50 6.17
CA ALA A 318 -4.44 6.45 5.24
C ALA A 318 -5.49 7.31 4.50
N ALA A 319 -6.69 6.78 4.28
CA ALA A 319 -7.82 7.54 3.72
C ALA A 319 -8.55 8.42 4.76
N GLY A 320 -8.08 8.45 6.02
CA GLY A 320 -8.64 9.28 7.09
C GLY A 320 -9.92 8.70 7.70
N ASP A 321 -10.06 7.37 7.76
CA ASP A 321 -11.15 6.71 8.46
C ASP A 321 -10.88 6.73 9.99
N PRO A 322 -11.66 7.52 10.78
CA PRO A 322 -11.41 7.68 12.21
C PRO A 322 -11.79 6.45 13.05
N ASP A 323 -12.58 5.54 12.50
CA ASP A 323 -13.08 4.36 13.22
C ASP A 323 -12.12 3.17 13.13
N THR A 324 -11.00 3.31 12.39
CA THR A 324 -10.01 2.25 12.22
C THR A 324 -8.98 2.26 13.36
N ALA A 325 -8.70 1.09 13.95
CA ALA A 325 -7.71 0.94 15.01
C ALA A 325 -6.27 1.21 14.50
N PRO A 326 -5.35 1.63 15.39
CA PRO A 326 -3.93 1.77 15.04
C PRO A 326 -3.35 0.47 14.47
N VAL A 327 -2.32 0.60 13.62
CA VAL A 327 -1.68 -0.54 12.97
C VAL A 327 -0.99 -1.43 14.03
N SER A 328 -1.36 -2.70 14.03
CA SER A 328 -0.68 -3.74 14.79
C SER A 328 -0.41 -4.93 13.87
N GLY A 329 0.72 -5.60 14.05
CA GLY A 329 1.09 -6.79 13.29
C GLY A 329 1.32 -7.98 14.21
N ALA A 330 1.51 -9.17 13.64
CA ALA A 330 1.84 -10.38 14.39
C ALA A 330 2.65 -11.36 13.54
N VAL A 331 3.62 -12.02 14.15
CA VAL A 331 4.35 -13.12 13.53
C VAL A 331 3.41 -14.31 13.28
N LYS A 332 3.53 -14.94 12.13
CA LYS A 332 2.79 -16.13 11.71
C LYS A 332 3.76 -17.19 11.22
N LEU A 333 4.21 -18.05 12.12
CA LEU A 333 5.02 -19.20 11.74
C LEU A 333 4.16 -20.24 11.04
N ARG A 334 4.68 -20.78 9.93
CA ARG A 334 4.02 -21.76 9.07
C ARG A 334 5.05 -22.80 8.58
N ARG A 335 4.61 -23.67 7.69
CA ARG A 335 5.40 -24.83 7.22
C ARG A 335 6.75 -24.49 6.58
N SER A 336 6.94 -23.30 6.02
CA SER A 336 8.20 -22.91 5.37
C SER A 336 9.38 -22.77 6.32
N THR A 337 9.12 -22.68 7.63
CA THR A 337 10.17 -22.62 8.68
C THR A 337 10.13 -23.80 9.65
N GLU A 338 9.23 -24.78 9.44
CA GLU A 338 9.20 -26.00 10.25
C GLU A 338 10.47 -26.83 10.04
N THR A 339 10.96 -27.41 11.11
CA THR A 339 11.99 -28.45 11.00
C THR A 339 11.34 -29.72 10.42
N PRO A 340 11.87 -30.30 9.34
CA PRO A 340 11.37 -31.57 8.85
C PRO A 340 11.48 -32.60 9.97
N VAL A 341 10.35 -33.21 10.31
CA VAL A 341 10.38 -34.43 11.13
C VAL A 341 11.09 -35.46 10.27
N GLU A 342 12.25 -35.96 10.71
CA GLU A 342 12.88 -37.10 10.06
C GLU A 342 11.82 -38.18 9.95
N ALA A 343 11.49 -38.58 8.73
CA ALA A 343 10.66 -39.74 8.53
C ALA A 343 11.38 -40.90 9.19
N GLN A 344 10.86 -41.36 10.33
CA GLN A 344 11.32 -42.62 10.92
C GLN A 344 11.15 -43.69 9.84
N ALA A 345 12.31 -44.14 9.33
CA ALA A 345 12.42 -45.17 8.30
C ALA A 345 11.91 -46.52 8.83
#